data_28062998b03ca5ceca2cf7d580e2d78e
#
_entry.id   28062998b03ca5ceca2cf7d580e2d78e
#
_cell.length_a   1.000
_cell.length_b   1.000
_cell.length_c   1.000
_cell.angle_alpha   90.00
_cell.angle_beta   90.00
_cell.angle_gamma   90.00
#
_symmetry.space_group_name_H-M   'P 1'
#
loop_
_entity.id
_entity.type
_entity.pdbx_description
1 polymer ?
#
loop_
_entity_poly.entity_id
_entity_poly.type
_entity_poly.pdbx_seq_one_letter_code
_entity_poly.pdbx_strand_id
1 'polypeptide(L)'
;MNAQVKRLLQVASLALVSFAAVGPASAGSATGLWIDHTGRGGIEISNCGANLCGRLVWLKDEKNSKACGTQIIGNVKPVAGGKWDGGWIYDPDQGAKYSVEITPMGDKLKVMGYQGSKFLSETMIWRRASGELKRCSA
;
A
#
# COMPACT_ATOMS: atom_id res chain seq x y z
N MET A 1 -48.55 59.34 -22.40
CA MET A 1 -47.89 58.25 -23.14
C MET A 1 -46.97 57.51 -22.22
N ASN A 2 -47.37 56.40 -21.76
CA ASN A 2 -46.59 55.63 -20.82
C ASN A 2 -45.74 54.60 -21.57
N ALA A 3 -44.46 54.89 -21.69
CA ALA A 3 -43.50 53.91 -22.15
C ALA A 3 -43.25 52.94 -20.99
N GLN A 4 -43.86 51.81 -21.07
CA GLN A 4 -43.55 50.69 -20.17
C GLN A 4 -42.23 50.09 -20.58
N VAL A 5 -41.17 50.45 -19.86
CA VAL A 5 -39.90 49.76 -19.99
C VAL A 5 -40.01 48.48 -19.22
N LYS A 6 -40.33 47.41 -19.90
CA LYS A 6 -40.19 46.07 -19.36
C LYS A 6 -38.72 45.76 -19.20
N ARG A 7 -38.22 45.90 -18.00
CA ARG A 7 -36.88 45.34 -17.66
C ARG A 7 -37.03 43.82 -17.63
N LEU A 8 -36.57 43.18 -18.67
CA LEU A 8 -36.28 41.75 -18.67
C LEU A 8 -35.10 41.56 -17.70
N LEU A 9 -35.45 41.07 -16.50
CA LEU A 9 -34.46 40.50 -15.62
C LEU A 9 -34.03 39.17 -16.24
N GLN A 10 -32.90 39.19 -16.98
CA GLN A 10 -32.19 37.98 -17.31
C GLN A 10 -31.58 37.47 -16.03
N VAL A 11 -32.19 36.45 -15.49
CA VAL A 11 -31.58 35.63 -14.46
C VAL A 11 -30.52 34.81 -15.17
N ALA A 12 -29.30 35.27 -15.10
CA ALA A 12 -28.14 34.46 -15.50
C ALA A 12 -28.06 33.32 -14.47
N SER A 13 -28.58 32.15 -14.86
CA SER A 13 -28.31 30.93 -14.12
C SER A 13 -26.83 30.62 -14.26
N LEU A 14 -26.04 30.99 -13.27
CA LEU A 14 -24.70 30.49 -13.10
C LEU A 14 -24.82 28.98 -12.81
N ALA A 15 -24.70 28.17 -13.83
CA ALA A 15 -24.47 26.75 -13.66
C ALA A 15 -23.11 26.61 -12.97
N LEU A 16 -23.13 26.36 -11.66
CA LEU A 16 -21.96 25.91 -10.92
C LEU A 16 -21.60 24.53 -11.47
N VAL A 17 -20.69 24.51 -12.42
CA VAL A 17 -20.03 23.27 -12.83
C VAL A 17 -19.15 22.88 -11.66
N SER A 18 -19.66 22.04 -10.80
CA SER A 18 -18.83 21.39 -9.81
C SER A 18 -17.88 20.46 -10.54
N PHE A 19 -16.66 20.93 -10.74
CA PHE A 19 -15.57 20.03 -11.09
C PHE A 19 -15.35 19.14 -9.86
N ALA A 20 -15.94 17.94 -9.89
CA ALA A 20 -15.47 16.89 -9.01
C ALA A 20 -13.99 16.71 -9.38
N ALA A 21 -13.09 17.15 -8.51
CA ALA A 21 -11.69 16.82 -8.63
C ALA A 21 -11.62 15.30 -8.52
N VAL A 22 -11.50 14.64 -9.67
CA VAL A 22 -11.06 13.24 -9.71
C VAL A 22 -9.61 13.33 -9.29
N GLY A 23 -9.35 13.19 -7.98
CA GLY A 23 -8.02 12.99 -7.48
C GLY A 23 -7.38 11.82 -8.22
N PRO A 24 -6.04 11.77 -8.36
CA PRO A 24 -5.38 10.62 -8.94
C PRO A 24 -5.95 9.39 -8.23
N ALA A 25 -6.32 8.36 -9.00
CA ALA A 25 -6.81 7.11 -8.45
C ALA A 25 -5.86 6.72 -7.32
N SER A 26 -6.39 6.68 -6.10
CA SER A 26 -5.60 6.34 -4.93
C SER A 26 -4.93 5.01 -5.20
N ALA A 27 -3.60 4.96 -5.21
CA ALA A 27 -2.85 3.71 -5.36
C ALA A 27 -3.12 2.75 -4.19
N GLY A 28 -3.97 3.17 -3.24
CA GLY A 28 -4.27 2.45 -2.03
C GLY A 28 -3.18 2.62 -0.97
N SER A 29 -3.44 2.12 0.21
CA SER A 29 -2.49 2.13 1.32
C SER A 29 -1.60 0.90 1.27
N ALA A 30 -0.34 1.04 1.67
CA ALA A 30 0.55 -0.09 1.90
C ALA A 30 0.21 -0.83 3.20
N THR A 31 -0.48 -0.18 4.13
CA THR A 31 -0.90 -0.82 5.38
C THR A 31 -2.00 -1.85 5.15
N GLY A 32 -2.04 -2.85 6.01
CA GLY A 32 -3.02 -3.92 5.96
C GLY A 32 -2.39 -5.31 5.89
N LEU A 33 -3.21 -6.28 5.54
CA LEU A 33 -2.82 -7.68 5.50
C LEU A 33 -2.59 -8.14 4.06
N TRP A 34 -1.42 -8.66 3.81
CA TRP A 34 -0.95 -9.07 2.50
C TRP A 34 -0.54 -10.53 2.48
N ILE A 35 -0.88 -11.23 1.42
CA ILE A 35 -0.33 -12.56 1.13
C ILE A 35 0.90 -12.38 0.25
N ASP A 36 2.00 -12.98 0.66
CA ASP A 36 3.25 -12.87 -0.06
C ASP A 36 3.20 -13.57 -1.43
N HIS A 37 4.23 -13.36 -2.22
CA HIS A 37 4.33 -13.92 -3.59
C HIS A 37 4.35 -15.45 -3.62
N THR A 38 4.73 -16.11 -2.53
CA THR A 38 4.71 -17.57 -2.43
C THR A 38 3.34 -18.14 -2.10
N GLY A 39 2.43 -17.31 -1.58
CA GLY A 39 1.14 -17.72 -1.04
C GLY A 39 1.22 -18.47 0.29
N ARG A 40 2.41 -18.57 0.90
CA ARG A 40 2.64 -19.33 2.13
C ARG A 40 2.61 -18.48 3.40
N GLY A 41 2.73 -17.19 3.27
CA GLY A 41 2.78 -16.27 4.41
C GLY A 41 1.84 -15.09 4.25
N GLY A 42 1.30 -14.62 5.35
CA GLY A 42 0.54 -13.38 5.46
C GLY A 42 1.29 -12.38 6.31
N ILE A 43 1.54 -11.21 5.75
CA ILE A 43 2.29 -10.14 6.39
C ILE A 43 1.35 -8.97 6.69
N GLU A 44 1.30 -8.56 7.94
CA GLU A 44 0.62 -7.33 8.32
C GLU A 44 1.60 -6.17 8.30
N ILE A 45 1.31 -5.21 7.42
CA ILE A 45 2.06 -3.96 7.33
C ILE A 45 1.31 -2.89 8.12
N SER A 46 2.04 -2.22 8.99
CA SER A 46 1.53 -1.14 9.84
C SER A 46 2.55 -0.02 9.95
N ASN A 47 2.10 1.12 10.44
CA ASN A 47 2.99 2.22 10.73
C ASN A 47 3.81 1.92 11.99
N CYS A 48 5.11 2.15 11.90
CA CYS A 48 6.03 2.18 13.02
C CYS A 48 6.65 3.58 13.09
N GLY A 49 5.99 4.50 13.79
CA GLY A 49 6.26 5.93 13.68
C GLY A 49 5.86 6.46 12.30
N ALA A 50 6.73 7.21 11.65
CA ALA A 50 6.51 7.73 10.29
C ALA A 50 6.81 6.70 9.19
N ASN A 51 7.34 5.53 9.55
CA ASN A 51 7.78 4.50 8.62
C ASN A 51 6.80 3.33 8.57
N LEU A 52 7.04 2.39 7.66
CA LEU A 52 6.32 1.10 7.60
C LEU A 52 7.16 0.00 8.22
N CYS A 53 6.47 -0.89 8.93
CA CYS A 53 6.98 -2.18 9.40
C CYS A 53 6.00 -3.28 9.03
N GLY A 54 6.47 -4.52 8.96
CA GLY A 54 5.62 -5.66 8.65
C GLY A 54 6.03 -6.90 9.43
N ARG A 55 5.03 -7.67 9.88
CA ARG A 55 5.22 -8.92 10.61
C ARG A 55 4.45 -10.05 9.97
N LEU A 56 5.03 -11.22 10.03
CA LEU A 56 4.38 -12.47 9.63
C LEU A 56 3.31 -12.81 10.67
N VAL A 57 2.04 -12.83 10.25
CA VAL A 57 0.89 -13.06 11.14
C VAL A 57 0.02 -14.23 10.73
N TRP A 58 0.27 -14.81 9.56
CA TRP A 58 -0.41 -15.97 9.07
C TRP A 58 0.55 -16.89 8.31
N LEU A 59 0.37 -18.18 8.49
CA LEU A 59 1.15 -19.22 7.82
C LEU A 59 0.19 -20.25 7.22
N LYS A 60 0.39 -20.57 5.95
CA LYS A 60 -0.34 -21.64 5.28
C LYS A 60 -0.02 -22.99 5.92
N ASP A 61 1.24 -23.23 6.27
CA ASP A 61 1.67 -24.40 7.01
C ASP A 61 1.80 -24.06 8.50
N GLU A 62 0.83 -24.47 9.29
CA GLU A 62 0.79 -24.22 10.73
C GLU A 62 1.93 -24.92 11.49
N LYS A 63 2.57 -25.94 10.90
CA LYS A 63 3.73 -26.62 11.50
C LYS A 63 4.95 -25.71 11.61
N ASN A 64 5.01 -24.67 10.79
CA ASN A 64 6.10 -23.68 10.82
C ASN A 64 5.84 -22.54 11.80
N SER A 65 5.26 -22.85 12.96
CA SER A 65 4.82 -21.87 13.95
C SER A 65 5.94 -20.96 14.48
N LYS A 66 7.19 -21.40 14.41
CA LYS A 66 8.36 -20.60 14.84
C LYS A 66 8.54 -19.33 14.03
N ALA A 67 8.07 -19.31 12.78
CA ALA A 67 8.14 -18.13 11.94
C ALA A 67 7.07 -17.08 12.31
N CYS A 68 6.05 -17.46 13.06
CA CYS A 68 4.98 -16.54 13.47
C CYS A 68 5.52 -15.35 14.27
N GLY A 69 5.09 -14.14 13.92
CA GLY A 69 5.53 -12.91 14.57
C GLY A 69 6.87 -12.37 14.08
N THR A 70 7.56 -13.08 13.20
CA THR A 70 8.83 -12.61 12.64
C THR A 70 8.63 -11.28 11.92
N GLN A 71 9.49 -10.31 12.24
CA GLN A 71 9.50 -9.05 11.51
C GLN A 71 10.11 -9.27 10.13
N ILE A 72 9.30 -9.03 9.10
CA ILE A 72 9.68 -9.23 7.70
C ILE A 72 10.12 -7.91 7.06
N ILE A 73 9.49 -6.81 7.44
CA ILE A 73 9.76 -5.47 6.89
C ILE A 73 10.08 -4.53 8.05
N GLY A 74 11.10 -3.72 7.89
CA GLY A 74 11.50 -2.74 8.87
C GLY A 74 11.86 -1.38 8.28
N ASN A 75 11.37 -0.34 8.94
CA ASN A 75 11.77 1.05 8.76
C ASN A 75 11.76 1.57 7.32
N VAL A 76 10.75 1.20 6.53
CA VAL A 76 10.60 1.70 5.17
C VAL A 76 10.02 3.10 5.22
N LYS A 77 10.70 4.05 4.62
CA LYS A 77 10.39 5.49 4.68
C LYS A 77 9.51 5.92 3.51
N PRO A 78 8.58 6.87 3.74
CA PRO A 78 7.85 7.46 2.64
C PRO A 78 8.79 8.24 1.72
N VAL A 79 8.64 8.03 0.42
CA VAL A 79 9.38 8.75 -0.62
C VAL A 79 8.41 9.30 -1.66
N ALA A 80 8.91 10.08 -2.62
CA ALA A 80 8.08 10.69 -3.64
C ALA A 80 7.31 9.64 -4.46
N GLY A 81 6.12 10.03 -4.95
CA GLY A 81 5.31 9.17 -5.83
C GLY A 81 4.47 8.11 -5.11
N GLY A 82 4.22 8.29 -3.83
CA GLY A 82 3.41 7.33 -3.05
C GLY A 82 4.11 6.01 -2.76
N LYS A 83 5.42 5.97 -2.92
CA LYS A 83 6.25 4.81 -2.66
C LYS A 83 6.89 4.88 -1.27
N TRP A 84 7.45 3.75 -0.87
CA TRP A 84 8.20 3.60 0.37
C TRP A 84 9.55 2.95 0.06
N ASP A 85 10.63 3.43 0.67
CA ASP A 85 11.99 2.95 0.38
C ASP A 85 12.92 3.15 1.59
N GLY A 86 14.14 2.65 1.49
CA GLY A 86 15.19 2.90 2.47
C GLY A 86 15.07 2.09 3.76
N GLY A 87 14.21 1.10 3.80
CA GLY A 87 14.15 0.10 4.86
C GLY A 87 14.71 -1.25 4.41
N TRP A 88 14.30 -2.30 5.11
CA TRP A 88 14.78 -3.65 4.83
C TRP A 88 13.62 -4.65 4.76
N ILE A 89 13.86 -5.73 4.01
CA ILE A 89 13.03 -6.92 4.00
C ILE A 89 13.88 -8.13 4.36
N TYR A 90 13.33 -9.01 5.19
CA TYR A 90 13.95 -10.25 5.61
C TYR A 90 13.37 -11.43 4.84
N ASP A 91 14.25 -12.23 4.25
CA ASP A 91 13.89 -13.50 3.62
C ASP A 91 14.20 -14.65 4.58
N PRO A 92 13.17 -15.30 5.16
CA PRO A 92 13.39 -16.40 6.09
C PRO A 92 14.01 -17.64 5.44
N ASP A 93 13.74 -17.87 4.16
CA ASP A 93 14.27 -19.04 3.43
C ASP A 93 15.79 -18.94 3.23
N GLN A 94 16.31 -17.72 3.04
CA GLN A 94 17.73 -17.47 2.87
C GLN A 94 18.41 -16.96 4.15
N GLY A 95 17.64 -16.57 5.17
CA GLY A 95 18.17 -15.97 6.38
C GLY A 95 18.89 -14.64 6.13
N ALA A 96 18.45 -13.88 5.14
CA ALA A 96 19.14 -12.66 4.69
C ALA A 96 18.19 -11.46 4.64
N LYS A 97 18.76 -10.28 4.82
CA LYS A 97 18.07 -8.99 4.67
C LYS A 97 18.51 -8.28 3.41
N TYR A 98 17.58 -7.62 2.77
CA TYR A 98 17.78 -6.80 1.58
C TYR A 98 17.19 -5.42 1.81
N SER A 99 17.66 -4.42 1.07
CA SER A 99 16.93 -3.15 0.97
C SER A 99 15.61 -3.37 0.26
N VAL A 100 14.61 -2.53 0.52
CA VAL A 100 13.28 -2.73 -0.03
C VAL A 100 12.64 -1.42 -0.49
N GLU A 101 12.00 -1.46 -1.67
CA GLU A 101 11.08 -0.46 -2.14
C GLU A 101 9.69 -1.07 -2.23
N ILE A 102 8.69 -0.36 -1.72
CA ILE A 102 7.29 -0.81 -1.70
C ILE A 102 6.45 0.20 -2.48
N THR A 103 5.67 -0.31 -3.42
CA THR A 103 4.74 0.49 -4.21
C THR A 103 3.34 -0.08 -4.09
N PRO A 104 2.41 0.62 -3.42
CA PRO A 104 1.01 0.21 -3.38
C PRO A 104 0.37 0.31 -4.76
N MET A 105 -0.41 -0.70 -5.12
CA MET A 105 -1.11 -0.81 -6.40
C MET A 105 -2.55 -1.30 -6.20
N GLY A 106 -3.29 -0.68 -5.26
CA GLY A 106 -4.65 -1.07 -4.92
C GLY A 106 -4.71 -2.38 -4.12
N ASP A 107 -5.18 -3.44 -4.74
CA ASP A 107 -5.27 -4.79 -4.14
C ASP A 107 -3.95 -5.57 -4.25
N LYS A 108 -2.95 -4.98 -4.88
CA LYS A 108 -1.60 -5.54 -5.01
C LYS A 108 -0.56 -4.62 -4.40
N LEU A 109 0.55 -5.21 -4.01
CA LEU A 109 1.70 -4.52 -3.47
C LEU A 109 2.94 -4.99 -4.24
N LYS A 110 3.59 -4.06 -4.91
CA LYS A 110 4.90 -4.34 -5.51
C LYS A 110 5.96 -4.21 -4.45
N VAL A 111 6.67 -5.29 -4.18
CA VAL A 111 7.74 -5.36 -3.19
C VAL A 111 9.03 -5.69 -3.92
N MET A 112 9.94 -4.75 -3.95
CA MET A 112 11.21 -4.92 -4.65
C MET A 112 12.35 -4.97 -3.64
N GLY A 113 12.97 -6.14 -3.52
CA GLY A 113 14.19 -6.32 -2.73
C GLY A 113 15.42 -6.05 -3.59
N TYR A 114 16.40 -5.34 -3.05
CA TYR A 114 17.61 -5.01 -3.79
C TYR A 114 18.84 -4.95 -2.88
N GLN A 115 20.02 -5.09 -3.47
CA GLN A 115 21.31 -4.97 -2.77
C GLN A 115 22.14 -3.84 -3.39
N GLY A 116 22.36 -2.79 -2.62
CA GLY A 116 23.14 -1.62 -3.04
C GLY A 116 22.46 -0.83 -4.16
N SER A 117 22.35 -1.41 -5.34
CA SER A 117 21.72 -0.84 -6.51
C SER A 117 20.40 -1.53 -6.85
N LYS A 118 19.42 -0.77 -7.33
CA LYS A 118 18.15 -1.31 -7.83
C LYS A 118 18.30 -2.11 -9.14
N PHE A 119 19.46 -2.07 -9.79
CA PHE A 119 19.78 -2.98 -10.89
C PHE A 119 19.93 -4.43 -10.43
N LEU A 120 20.30 -4.64 -9.18
CA LEU A 120 20.37 -5.96 -8.54
C LEU A 120 19.11 -6.13 -7.66
N SER A 121 17.97 -6.25 -8.30
CA SER A 121 16.70 -6.31 -7.61
C SER A 121 15.87 -7.52 -8.03
N GLU A 122 15.02 -7.95 -7.12
CA GLU A 122 13.98 -8.93 -7.38
C GLU A 122 12.63 -8.29 -7.02
N THR A 123 11.69 -8.34 -7.95
CA THR A 123 10.34 -7.80 -7.75
C THR A 123 9.39 -8.92 -7.41
N MET A 124 8.69 -8.75 -6.31
CA MET A 124 7.65 -9.64 -5.83
C MET A 124 6.30 -8.90 -5.86
N ILE A 125 5.24 -9.59 -6.23
CA ILE A 125 3.88 -9.05 -6.17
C ILE A 125 3.15 -9.76 -5.04
N TRP A 126 2.78 -9.01 -4.03
CA TRP A 126 1.91 -9.45 -2.96
C TRP A 126 0.48 -9.05 -3.27
N ARG A 127 -0.47 -9.82 -2.81
CA ARG A 127 -1.90 -9.52 -2.98
C ARG A 127 -2.53 -9.20 -1.63
N ARG A 128 -3.47 -8.28 -1.62
CA ARG A 128 -4.23 -7.99 -0.41
C ARG A 128 -5.00 -9.24 0.00
N ALA A 129 -4.93 -9.60 1.28
CA ALA A 129 -5.70 -10.71 1.78
C ALA A 129 -7.20 -10.41 1.69
N SER A 130 -7.97 -11.36 1.18
CA SER A 130 -9.43 -11.32 1.16
C SER A 130 -9.98 -12.26 2.22
N GLY A 131 -10.96 -11.78 2.97
CA GLY A 131 -11.54 -12.54 4.05
C GLY A 131 -10.68 -12.56 5.32
N GLU A 132 -11.13 -13.33 6.28
CA GLU A 132 -10.43 -13.49 7.55
C GLU A 132 -9.39 -14.60 7.45
N LEU A 133 -8.15 -14.26 7.76
CA LEU A 133 -7.09 -15.23 7.95
C LEU A 133 -6.97 -15.58 9.43
N LYS A 134 -6.88 -16.86 9.71
CA LYS A 134 -6.57 -17.33 11.07
C LYS A 134 -5.13 -16.90 11.40
N ARG A 135 -4.99 -15.93 12.31
CA ARG A 135 -3.68 -15.49 12.75
C ARG A 135 -2.94 -16.62 13.44
N CYS A 136 -1.67 -16.76 13.12
CA CYS A 136 -0.79 -17.69 13.82
C CYS A 136 -0.49 -17.15 15.23
N SER A 137 -0.17 -18.07 16.12
CA SER A 137 0.26 -17.76 17.49
C SER A 137 1.77 -17.97 17.61
N ALA A 138 2.41 -16.96 18.18
CA ALA A 138 3.83 -17.07 18.50
C ALA A 138 4.05 -17.97 19.73
#